data_7f1f056011530e63a9dc40448e8446fa
#
_entry.id   7f1f056011530e63a9dc40448e8446fa
#
_cell.length_a   1.000
_cell.length_b   1.000
_cell.length_c   1.000
_cell.angle_alpha   90.00
_cell.angle_beta   90.00
_cell.angle_gamma   90.00
#
_symmetry.space_group_name_H-M   'P 1'
#
loop_
_entity.id
_entity.type
_entity.pdbx_description
1 polymer ?
#
loop_
_entity_poly.entity_id
_entity_poly.type
_entity_poly.pdbx_seq_one_letter_code
_entity_poly.pdbx_strand_id
1 'polypeptide(L)'
;AVNSVELPQEIVDRFNYSYPYNDATRRTAKISVSELKRRFQERELEAGTIDTLNEPIATVEVSADDLANSVFGRKPQALQSEDDVLTGAQWGTLMHEAMQWLPLVTYTQASLTKELDALVANGTFTEEERNLLSDTSLYKFFSSDLGKRLINAKRIERELPFSMLFEGKRVYDTLEDGENLFLQGIIDTAFEEDGEWVL
;
A
#
# COMPACT_ATOMS: atom_id res chain seq x y z
N ALA A 1 35.57 -24.63 -49.23
CA ALA A 1 34.45 -25.50 -48.87
C ALA A 1 34.33 -25.50 -47.36
N VAL A 2 33.27 -24.95 -46.82
CA VAL A 2 32.93 -25.02 -45.40
C VAL A 2 32.34 -26.42 -45.19
N ASN A 3 33.02 -27.29 -44.46
CA ASN A 3 32.50 -28.56 -44.03
C ASN A 3 31.26 -28.27 -43.15
N SER A 4 30.10 -28.58 -43.65
CA SER A 4 28.88 -28.59 -42.81
C SER A 4 29.04 -29.75 -41.79
N VAL A 5 29.27 -29.40 -40.55
CA VAL A 5 29.21 -30.35 -39.44
C VAL A 5 27.73 -30.66 -39.20
N GLU A 6 27.32 -31.89 -39.55
CA GLU A 6 26.00 -32.36 -39.15
C GLU A 6 25.96 -32.53 -37.64
N LEU A 7 25.12 -31.74 -36.95
CA LEU A 7 24.90 -31.87 -35.54
C LEU A 7 24.14 -33.18 -35.25
N PRO A 8 24.54 -33.92 -34.19
CA PRO A 8 23.74 -35.05 -33.72
C PRO A 8 22.28 -34.67 -33.47
N GLN A 9 21.33 -35.53 -33.87
CA GLN A 9 19.89 -35.27 -33.77
C GLN A 9 19.49 -34.90 -32.34
N GLU A 10 20.11 -35.50 -31.33
CA GLU A 10 19.84 -35.16 -29.92
C GLU A 10 20.13 -33.68 -29.58
N ILE A 11 21.14 -33.10 -30.22
CA ILE A 11 21.47 -31.69 -30.05
C ILE A 11 20.45 -30.84 -30.75
N VAL A 12 20.04 -31.21 -31.98
CA VAL A 12 19.01 -30.52 -32.76
C VAL A 12 17.69 -30.54 -31.99
N ASP A 13 17.30 -31.64 -31.39
CA ASP A 13 16.05 -31.79 -30.62
C ASP A 13 16.07 -30.92 -29.37
N ARG A 14 17.22 -30.79 -28.71
CA ARG A 14 17.38 -29.88 -27.56
C ARG A 14 17.23 -28.39 -27.95
N PHE A 15 17.79 -28.00 -29.11
CA PHE A 15 17.63 -26.64 -29.62
C PHE A 15 16.19 -26.34 -30.07
N ASN A 16 15.48 -27.32 -30.56
CA ASN A 16 14.09 -27.18 -31.01
C ASN A 16 13.07 -27.46 -29.90
N TYR A 17 13.53 -27.78 -28.68
CA TYR A 17 12.63 -27.98 -27.56
C TYR A 17 11.87 -26.71 -27.23
N SER A 18 10.56 -26.77 -27.37
CA SER A 18 9.66 -25.71 -26.92
C SER A 18 9.11 -26.06 -25.54
N TYR A 19 9.31 -25.20 -24.58
CA TYR A 19 8.76 -25.38 -23.24
C TYR A 19 7.23 -25.38 -23.28
N PRO A 20 6.55 -26.47 -22.86
CA PRO A 20 5.09 -26.61 -23.06
C PRO A 20 4.29 -25.63 -22.21
N TYR A 21 4.87 -25.07 -21.12
CA TYR A 21 4.23 -24.11 -20.22
C TYR A 21 4.77 -22.70 -20.40
N ASN A 22 5.04 -22.30 -21.64
CA ASN A 22 5.65 -20.99 -21.92
C ASN A 22 4.83 -19.82 -21.36
N ASP A 23 3.51 -19.94 -21.32
CA ASP A 23 2.62 -18.91 -20.72
C ASP A 23 2.81 -18.80 -19.21
N ALA A 24 3.14 -19.89 -18.51
CA ALA A 24 3.42 -19.86 -17.09
C ALA A 24 4.69 -19.03 -16.75
N THR A 25 5.66 -18.96 -17.67
CA THR A 25 6.89 -18.17 -17.48
C THR A 25 6.64 -16.65 -17.48
N ARG A 26 5.51 -16.22 -18.01
CA ARG A 26 5.12 -14.81 -18.09
C ARG A 26 4.22 -14.36 -16.95
N ARG A 27 3.85 -15.29 -16.08
CA ARG A 27 2.97 -15.03 -14.94
C ARG A 27 3.76 -15.02 -13.65
N THR A 28 3.40 -14.13 -12.75
CA THR A 28 3.97 -14.15 -11.40
C THR A 28 3.17 -15.09 -10.52
N ALA A 29 3.84 -16.01 -9.83
CA ALA A 29 3.20 -16.87 -8.84
C ALA A 29 2.86 -16.13 -7.53
N LYS A 30 3.44 -14.94 -7.36
CA LYS A 30 3.33 -14.09 -6.19
C LYS A 30 3.07 -12.66 -6.61
N ILE A 31 2.12 -12.00 -5.94
CA ILE A 31 1.73 -10.62 -6.22
C ILE A 31 1.57 -9.84 -4.91
N SER A 32 1.95 -8.57 -4.91
CA SER A 32 1.66 -7.66 -3.79
C SER A 32 0.27 -7.05 -3.92
N VAL A 33 -0.30 -6.58 -2.80
CA VAL A 33 -1.57 -5.84 -2.80
C VAL A 33 -1.49 -4.59 -3.68
N SER A 34 -0.38 -3.84 -3.61
CA SER A 34 -0.18 -2.64 -4.42
C SER A 34 -0.16 -2.94 -5.92
N GLU A 35 0.51 -4.02 -6.32
CA GLU A 35 0.53 -4.48 -7.71
C GLU A 35 -0.85 -4.98 -8.17
N LEU A 36 -1.57 -5.67 -7.29
CA LEU A 36 -2.93 -6.13 -7.57
C LEU A 36 -3.86 -4.92 -7.81
N LYS A 37 -3.81 -3.92 -6.93
CA LYS A 37 -4.58 -2.68 -7.05
C LYS A 37 -4.27 -1.96 -8.36
N ARG A 38 -2.98 -1.79 -8.70
CA ARG A 38 -2.55 -1.18 -9.96
C ARG A 38 -3.15 -1.88 -11.18
N ARG A 39 -3.11 -3.21 -11.21
CA ARG A 39 -3.66 -4.01 -12.33
C ARG A 39 -5.17 -3.87 -12.48
N PHE A 40 -5.91 -3.81 -11.37
CA PHE A 40 -7.35 -3.56 -11.43
C PHE A 40 -7.65 -2.16 -11.96
N GLN A 41 -6.94 -1.14 -11.51
CA GLN A 41 -7.11 0.23 -12.01
C GLN A 41 -6.78 0.34 -13.50
N GLU A 42 -5.71 -0.29 -13.97
CA GLU A 42 -5.37 -0.33 -15.41
C GLU A 42 -6.48 -1.00 -16.24
N ARG A 43 -7.05 -2.11 -15.77
CA ARG A 43 -8.17 -2.79 -16.45
C ARG A 43 -9.43 -1.92 -16.51
N GLU A 44 -9.76 -1.22 -15.45
CA GLU A 44 -10.91 -0.30 -15.41
C GLU A 44 -10.74 0.83 -16.41
N LEU A 45 -9.53 1.39 -16.51
CA LEU A 45 -9.20 2.44 -17.49
C LEU A 45 -9.29 1.91 -18.92
N GLU A 46 -8.78 0.70 -19.21
CA GLU A 46 -8.84 0.08 -20.54
C GLU A 46 -10.27 -0.30 -20.94
N ALA A 47 -11.09 -0.72 -20.00
CA ALA A 47 -12.48 -1.09 -20.24
C ALA A 47 -13.39 0.10 -20.50
N GLY A 48 -12.92 1.35 -20.32
CA GLY A 48 -13.72 2.56 -20.50
C GLY A 48 -14.92 2.64 -19.55
N THR A 49 -14.95 1.83 -18.52
CA THR A 49 -16.05 1.70 -17.56
C THR A 49 -15.78 2.57 -16.34
N ILE A 50 -15.72 3.88 -16.56
CA ILE A 50 -16.02 4.84 -15.49
C ILE A 50 -17.52 5.00 -15.50
N ASP A 51 -18.27 3.98 -15.08
CA ASP A 51 -19.62 4.17 -14.57
C ASP A 51 -20.00 3.02 -13.63
N THR A 52 -20.24 3.40 -12.39
CA THR A 52 -21.08 2.70 -11.41
C THR A 52 -20.80 1.21 -11.14
N LEU A 53 -19.78 0.90 -10.36
CA LEU A 53 -19.86 -0.17 -9.36
C LEU A 53 -19.65 0.45 -7.97
N ASN A 54 -20.70 1.10 -7.50
CA ASN A 54 -20.94 1.37 -6.09
C ASN A 54 -21.29 0.05 -5.41
N GLU A 55 -20.26 -0.65 -4.92
CA GLU A 55 -20.37 -1.46 -3.71
C GLU A 55 -18.99 -1.40 -3.03
N PRO A 56 -18.91 -1.14 -1.73
CA PRO A 56 -17.75 -0.56 -1.13
C PRO A 56 -16.72 -1.62 -0.73
N ILE A 57 -15.81 -1.94 -1.63
CA ILE A 57 -14.43 -1.95 -1.15
C ILE A 57 -14.11 -0.45 -1.16
N ALA A 58 -13.92 0.15 0.00
CA ALA A 58 -13.64 1.57 0.10
C ALA A 58 -12.32 1.91 -0.60
N THR A 59 -12.33 1.90 -1.93
CA THR A 59 -11.45 2.69 -2.75
C THR A 59 -12.03 4.08 -2.74
N VAL A 60 -11.73 4.80 -1.69
CA VAL A 60 -11.81 6.25 -1.74
C VAL A 60 -10.89 6.65 -2.89
N GLU A 61 -11.47 6.91 -4.08
CA GLU A 61 -10.83 7.78 -5.04
C GLU A 61 -10.74 9.14 -4.36
N VAL A 62 -9.67 9.30 -3.59
CA VAL A 62 -9.34 10.60 -3.06
C VAL A 62 -8.70 11.31 -4.24
N SER A 63 -9.44 12.18 -4.92
CA SER A 63 -8.84 13.16 -5.82
C SER A 63 -7.73 13.89 -5.05
N ALA A 64 -6.73 14.43 -5.74
CA ALA A 64 -5.69 15.20 -5.06
C ALA A 64 -6.30 16.32 -4.18
N ASP A 65 -7.49 16.84 -4.53
CA ASP A 65 -8.26 17.81 -3.75
C ASP A 65 -9.01 17.18 -2.57
N ASP A 66 -9.46 15.93 -2.68
CA ASP A 66 -10.13 15.20 -1.58
C ASP A 66 -9.11 14.66 -0.57
N LEU A 67 -7.89 14.28 -1.00
CA LEU A 67 -6.75 14.03 -0.10
C LEU A 67 -6.38 15.29 0.68
N ALA A 68 -6.41 16.45 0.04
CA ALA A 68 -6.19 17.75 0.68
C ALA A 68 -7.28 18.13 1.70
N ASN A 69 -8.49 17.58 1.55
CA ASN A 69 -9.64 17.80 2.44
C ASN A 69 -9.98 16.59 3.34
N SER A 70 -9.25 15.49 3.21
CA SER A 70 -9.44 14.27 4.01
C SER A 70 -9.11 14.49 5.49
N VAL A 71 -9.34 13.47 6.30
CA VAL A 71 -9.06 13.46 7.75
C VAL A 71 -7.65 13.97 8.09
N PHE A 72 -6.69 13.84 7.16
CA PHE A 72 -5.30 14.29 7.31
C PHE A 72 -5.04 15.74 6.91
N GLY A 73 -6.08 16.49 6.53
CA GLY A 73 -6.05 17.96 6.41
C GLY A 73 -5.32 18.51 5.17
N ARG A 74 -5.48 19.82 4.97
CA ARG A 74 -4.82 20.58 3.90
C ARG A 74 -3.30 20.52 4.05
N LYS A 75 -2.59 20.40 2.91
CA LYS A 75 -1.16 20.68 2.81
C LYS A 75 -0.82 21.94 3.62
N PRO A 76 0.16 21.89 4.55
CA PRO A 76 0.60 23.09 5.23
C PRO A 76 1.01 24.17 4.21
N GLN A 77 0.66 25.43 4.50
CA GLN A 77 0.90 26.56 3.61
C GLN A 77 2.41 26.78 3.28
N ALA A 78 3.29 26.25 4.13
CA ALA A 78 4.75 26.23 3.94
C ALA A 78 5.22 25.35 2.75
N LEU A 79 4.38 24.45 2.23
CA LEU A 79 4.66 23.56 1.11
C LEU A 79 4.26 24.16 -0.26
N GLN A 80 3.96 25.44 -0.33
CA GLN A 80 3.54 26.16 -1.56
C GLN A 80 4.69 26.91 -2.27
N SER A 81 5.95 26.72 -1.85
CA SER A 81 7.10 27.23 -2.59
C SER A 81 7.43 26.31 -3.77
N GLU A 82 7.66 26.89 -4.95
CA GLU A 82 7.74 26.21 -6.25
C GLU A 82 8.92 25.22 -6.43
N ASP A 83 9.88 25.16 -5.51
CA ASP A 83 11.11 24.38 -5.67
C ASP A 83 11.26 23.14 -4.74
N ASP A 84 10.41 22.97 -3.71
CA ASP A 84 10.50 21.84 -2.76
C ASP A 84 9.12 21.23 -2.41
N VAL A 85 8.28 21.00 -3.40
CA VAL A 85 6.93 20.43 -3.15
C VAL A 85 7.05 18.93 -2.95
N LEU A 86 6.95 18.47 -1.69
CA LEU A 86 6.68 17.06 -1.42
C LEU A 86 5.46 16.60 -2.23
N THR A 87 5.61 15.51 -2.95
CA THR A 87 4.48 14.87 -3.61
C THR A 87 3.48 14.39 -2.54
N GLY A 88 2.21 14.28 -2.89
CA GLY A 88 1.20 13.73 -1.97
C GLY A 88 1.60 12.37 -1.40
N ALA A 89 2.32 11.55 -2.19
CA ALA A 89 2.85 10.26 -1.77
C ALA A 89 3.92 10.40 -0.67
N GLN A 90 4.88 11.31 -0.81
CA GLN A 90 5.93 11.55 0.19
C GLN A 90 5.33 12.07 1.51
N TRP A 91 4.36 12.98 1.42
CA TRP A 91 3.65 13.46 2.60
C TRP A 91 2.86 12.33 3.29
N GLY A 92 2.19 11.47 2.50
CA GLY A 92 1.50 10.29 3.01
C GLY A 92 2.44 9.34 3.75
N THR A 93 3.61 9.06 3.18
CA THR A 93 4.64 8.23 3.81
C THR A 93 5.08 8.82 5.15
N LEU A 94 5.36 10.12 5.21
CA LEU A 94 5.78 10.80 6.44
C LEU A 94 4.70 10.74 7.53
N MET A 95 3.44 10.95 7.17
CA MET A 95 2.32 10.84 8.12
C MET A 95 2.14 9.40 8.61
N HIS A 96 2.35 8.42 7.74
CA HIS A 96 2.30 7.01 8.08
C HIS A 96 3.42 6.64 9.07
N GLU A 97 4.65 7.07 8.81
CA GLU A 97 5.79 6.90 9.73
C GLU A 97 5.52 7.55 11.08
N ALA A 98 4.97 8.76 11.11
CA ALA A 98 4.59 9.41 12.37
C ALA A 98 3.58 8.57 13.16
N MET A 99 2.57 8.03 12.49
CA MET A 99 1.59 7.13 13.11
C MET A 99 2.22 5.84 13.62
N GLN A 100 3.25 5.34 12.94
CA GLN A 100 3.97 4.13 13.35
C GLN A 100 4.75 4.33 14.67
N TRP A 101 5.36 5.51 14.84
CA TRP A 101 6.22 5.78 16.00
C TRP A 101 5.48 6.37 17.20
N LEU A 102 4.36 7.06 16.97
CA LEU A 102 3.60 7.66 18.06
C LEU A 102 3.00 6.58 18.98
N PRO A 103 3.15 6.74 20.32
CA PRO A 103 2.41 5.93 21.27
C PRO A 103 0.89 6.04 21.05
N LEU A 104 0.18 4.90 21.15
CA LEU A 104 -1.28 4.89 21.07
C LEU A 104 -1.89 5.23 22.42
N VAL A 105 -1.97 6.50 22.70
CA VAL A 105 -2.51 7.06 23.96
C VAL A 105 -3.41 8.24 23.67
N THR A 106 -4.18 8.66 24.67
CA THR A 106 -4.98 9.87 24.55
C THR A 106 -4.06 11.10 24.61
N TYR A 107 -4.17 11.97 23.62
CA TYR A 107 -3.41 13.19 23.51
C TYR A 107 -4.27 14.43 23.76
N THR A 108 -3.65 15.47 24.34
CA THR A 108 -4.01 16.86 24.10
C THR A 108 -3.16 17.37 22.93
N GLN A 109 -3.54 18.48 22.31
CA GLN A 109 -2.74 19.07 21.25
C GLN A 109 -1.29 19.34 21.70
N ALA A 110 -1.13 19.93 22.90
CA ALA A 110 0.19 20.23 23.45
C ALA A 110 1.04 18.98 23.77
N SER A 111 0.41 17.89 24.24
CA SER A 111 1.16 16.64 24.52
C SER A 111 1.55 15.93 23.22
N LEU A 112 0.74 15.99 22.17
CA LEU A 112 1.07 15.44 20.87
C LEU A 112 2.27 16.18 20.23
N THR A 113 2.22 17.53 20.21
CA THR A 113 3.35 18.34 19.73
C THR A 113 4.63 17.98 20.46
N LYS A 114 4.59 17.86 21.79
CA LYS A 114 5.76 17.49 22.59
C LYS A 114 6.28 16.09 22.21
N GLU A 115 5.40 15.14 21.94
CA GLU A 115 5.80 13.78 21.55
C GLU A 115 6.46 13.79 20.16
N LEU A 116 5.91 14.54 19.21
CA LEU A 116 6.51 14.72 17.90
C LEU A 116 7.90 15.39 17.96
N ASP A 117 8.06 16.41 18.83
CA ASP A 117 9.35 17.06 19.04
C ASP A 117 10.35 16.11 19.71
N ALA A 118 9.88 15.18 20.56
CA ALA A 118 10.73 14.14 21.14
C ALA A 118 11.23 13.14 20.08
N LEU A 119 10.42 12.84 19.05
CA LEU A 119 10.85 12.01 17.92
C LEU A 119 11.96 12.66 17.09
N VAL A 120 11.98 13.99 17.00
CA VAL A 120 13.12 14.74 16.43
C VAL A 120 14.35 14.65 17.33
N ALA A 121 14.16 14.89 18.61
CA ALA A 121 15.26 14.89 19.57
C ALA A 121 15.98 13.53 19.67
N ASN A 122 15.28 12.43 19.42
CA ASN A 122 15.87 11.08 19.40
C ASN A 122 16.36 10.65 18.01
N GLY A 123 16.24 11.50 16.98
CA GLY A 123 16.73 11.26 15.63
C GLY A 123 15.81 10.40 14.74
N THR A 124 14.57 10.19 15.15
CA THR A 124 13.57 9.47 14.30
C THR A 124 13.17 10.32 13.12
N PHE A 125 12.95 11.62 13.32
CA PHE A 125 12.67 12.61 12.29
C PHE A 125 13.72 13.72 12.29
N THR A 126 13.91 14.32 11.12
CA THR A 126 14.64 15.58 10.97
C THR A 126 13.73 16.77 11.34
N GLU A 127 14.33 17.93 11.57
CA GLU A 127 13.58 19.20 11.76
C GLU A 127 12.72 19.55 10.53
N GLU A 128 13.23 19.24 9.32
CA GLU A 128 12.52 19.47 8.05
C GLU A 128 11.27 18.59 7.97
N GLU A 129 11.39 17.30 8.25
CA GLU A 129 10.26 16.37 8.30
C GLU A 129 9.25 16.76 9.37
N ARG A 130 9.72 17.18 10.56
CA ARG A 130 8.85 17.68 11.64
C ARG A 130 7.98 18.86 11.20
N ASN A 131 8.56 19.80 10.46
CA ASN A 131 7.84 20.96 9.94
C ASN A 131 6.76 20.60 8.91
N LEU A 132 6.87 19.44 8.29
CA LEU A 132 5.91 18.91 7.30
C LEU A 132 4.78 18.12 7.96
N LEU A 133 4.96 17.64 9.20
CA LEU A 133 3.93 16.93 9.93
C LEU A 133 2.80 17.87 10.38
N SER A 134 1.57 17.40 10.26
CA SER A 134 0.39 18.14 10.70
C SER A 134 -0.09 17.67 12.06
N ASP A 135 0.32 18.37 13.13
CA ASP A 135 -0.14 18.13 14.50
C ASP A 135 -1.67 18.10 14.59
N THR A 136 -2.32 19.01 13.86
CA THR A 136 -3.79 19.11 13.85
C THR A 136 -4.44 17.86 13.26
N SER A 137 -3.88 17.32 12.19
CA SER A 137 -4.42 16.12 11.53
C SER A 137 -4.23 14.87 12.39
N LEU A 138 -3.05 14.70 12.96
CA LEU A 138 -2.76 13.62 13.91
C LEU A 138 -3.66 13.73 15.15
N TYR A 139 -3.82 14.93 15.72
CA TYR A 139 -4.71 15.14 16.85
C TYR A 139 -6.16 14.81 16.54
N LYS A 140 -6.66 15.21 15.36
CA LYS A 140 -8.02 14.86 14.89
C LYS A 140 -8.21 13.36 14.83
N PHE A 141 -7.22 12.61 14.31
CA PHE A 141 -7.29 11.15 14.29
C PHE A 141 -7.39 10.58 15.70
N PHE A 142 -6.47 10.91 16.61
CA PHE A 142 -6.47 10.39 17.99
C PHE A 142 -7.72 10.79 18.78
N SER A 143 -8.35 11.91 18.42
CA SER A 143 -9.58 12.41 19.05
C SER A 143 -10.86 11.82 18.42
N SER A 144 -10.75 11.19 17.25
CA SER A 144 -11.88 10.59 16.55
C SER A 144 -12.38 9.34 17.30
N ASP A 145 -13.58 8.88 16.92
CA ASP A 145 -14.13 7.65 17.49
C ASP A 145 -13.28 6.42 17.12
N LEU A 146 -12.76 6.37 15.89
CA LEU A 146 -11.83 5.31 15.47
C LEU A 146 -10.54 5.34 16.29
N GLY A 147 -9.93 6.51 16.46
CA GLY A 147 -8.71 6.66 17.26
C GLY A 147 -8.93 6.26 18.72
N LYS A 148 -10.07 6.60 19.32
CA LYS A 148 -10.43 6.18 20.68
C LYS A 148 -10.63 4.67 20.78
N ARG A 149 -11.28 4.05 19.80
CA ARG A 149 -11.44 2.59 19.74
C ARG A 149 -10.09 1.89 19.68
N LEU A 150 -9.21 2.37 18.79
CA LEU A 150 -7.84 1.87 18.63
C LEU A 150 -7.06 1.96 19.96
N ILE A 151 -7.06 3.14 20.63
CA ILE A 151 -6.36 3.35 21.90
C ILE A 151 -6.87 2.40 23.02
N ASN A 152 -8.17 2.10 23.02
CA ASN A 152 -8.79 1.25 24.03
C ASN A 152 -8.76 -0.25 23.69
N ALA A 153 -8.28 -0.60 22.52
CA ALA A 153 -8.22 -1.99 22.09
C ALA A 153 -7.24 -2.81 22.95
N LYS A 154 -7.61 -4.05 23.25
CA LYS A 154 -6.79 -4.95 24.08
C LYS A 154 -5.59 -5.51 23.32
N ARG A 155 -5.75 -5.64 22.02
CA ARG A 155 -4.74 -6.16 21.12
C ARG A 155 -4.64 -5.28 19.89
N ILE A 156 -3.44 -4.83 19.61
CA ILE A 156 -3.12 -3.96 18.48
C ILE A 156 -1.89 -4.54 17.81
N GLU A 157 -1.98 -4.71 16.50
CA GLU A 157 -0.86 -5.11 15.66
C GLU A 157 -0.58 -3.98 14.68
N ARG A 158 0.69 -3.61 14.54
CA ARG A 158 1.15 -2.62 13.57
C ARG A 158 2.09 -3.27 12.58
N GLU A 159 2.08 -2.82 11.33
CA GLU A 159 2.93 -3.37 10.27
C GLU A 159 2.79 -4.89 10.17
N LEU A 160 1.56 -5.39 10.25
CA LEU A 160 1.28 -6.82 10.27
C LEU A 160 1.45 -7.41 8.86
N PRO A 161 2.51 -8.19 8.60
CA PRO A 161 2.65 -8.86 7.31
C PRO A 161 1.62 -9.96 7.17
N PHE A 162 1.00 -10.05 6.01
CA PHE A 162 0.09 -11.13 5.70
C PHE A 162 0.40 -11.78 4.35
N SER A 163 -0.04 -13.01 4.21
CA SER A 163 -0.03 -13.73 2.95
C SER A 163 -1.23 -14.66 2.86
N MET A 164 -1.81 -14.75 1.68
CA MET A 164 -2.95 -15.60 1.42
C MET A 164 -2.94 -16.13 -0.01
N LEU A 165 -3.70 -17.18 -0.24
CA LEU A 165 -4.00 -17.62 -1.60
C LEU A 165 -5.12 -16.75 -2.17
N PHE A 166 -4.90 -16.22 -3.35
CA PHE A 166 -5.84 -15.40 -4.08
C PHE A 166 -6.17 -16.06 -5.42
N GLU A 167 -7.43 -16.07 -5.81
CA GLU A 167 -7.88 -16.70 -7.03
C GLU A 167 -7.19 -16.08 -8.25
N GLY A 168 -6.35 -16.87 -8.93
CA GLY A 168 -5.50 -16.40 -10.01
C GLY A 168 -6.26 -15.90 -11.23
N LYS A 169 -7.43 -16.48 -11.52
CA LYS A 169 -8.31 -16.08 -12.61
C LYS A 169 -8.77 -14.62 -12.52
N ARG A 170 -8.86 -14.06 -11.30
CA ARG A 170 -9.18 -12.63 -11.10
C ARG A 170 -8.05 -11.70 -11.54
N VAL A 171 -6.83 -12.21 -11.67
CA VAL A 171 -5.64 -11.45 -12.10
C VAL A 171 -5.25 -11.75 -13.52
N TYR A 172 -5.35 -13.02 -13.93
CA TYR A 172 -5.02 -13.52 -15.27
C TYR A 172 -6.18 -14.34 -15.82
N ASP A 173 -6.87 -13.83 -16.82
CA ASP A 173 -8.05 -14.49 -17.44
C ASP A 173 -7.71 -15.85 -18.06
N THR A 174 -6.41 -16.10 -18.31
CA THR A 174 -5.88 -17.34 -18.88
C THR A 174 -5.62 -18.43 -17.84
N LEU A 175 -5.86 -18.17 -16.56
CA LEU A 175 -5.76 -19.19 -15.51
C LEU A 175 -7.08 -19.98 -15.40
N GLU A 176 -6.96 -21.24 -15.00
CA GLU A 176 -8.11 -22.10 -14.76
C GLU A 176 -8.70 -21.89 -13.36
N ASP A 177 -9.93 -22.35 -13.16
CA ASP A 177 -10.58 -22.31 -11.85
C ASP A 177 -9.77 -23.17 -10.84
N GLY A 178 -9.44 -22.61 -9.69
CA GLY A 178 -8.63 -23.28 -8.66
C GLY A 178 -7.13 -23.01 -8.75
N GLU A 179 -6.62 -22.38 -9.83
CA GLU A 179 -5.25 -21.87 -9.86
C GLU A 179 -5.16 -20.60 -9.03
N ASN A 180 -4.29 -20.63 -8.02
CA ASN A 180 -4.15 -19.55 -7.06
C ASN A 180 -2.81 -18.85 -7.20
N LEU A 181 -2.80 -17.55 -6.89
CA LEU A 181 -1.61 -16.73 -6.70
C LEU A 181 -1.35 -16.52 -5.22
N PHE A 182 -0.11 -16.31 -4.87
CA PHE A 182 0.28 -15.94 -3.52
C PHE A 182 0.21 -14.42 -3.36
N LEU A 183 -0.85 -13.94 -2.68
CA LEU A 183 -1.00 -12.52 -2.38
C LEU A 183 -0.30 -12.18 -1.07
N GLN A 184 0.48 -11.10 -1.09
CA GLN A 184 1.19 -10.60 0.09
C GLN A 184 0.92 -9.11 0.28
N GLY A 185 0.93 -8.70 1.54
CA GLY A 185 0.83 -7.29 1.92
C GLY A 185 1.27 -7.07 3.36
N ILE A 186 1.21 -5.82 3.75
CA ILE A 186 1.36 -5.37 5.13
C ILE A 186 0.09 -4.61 5.48
N ILE A 187 -0.47 -4.89 6.64
CA ILE A 187 -1.58 -4.15 7.22
C ILE A 187 -0.97 -3.14 8.19
N ASP A 188 -1.16 -1.87 7.92
CA ASP A 188 -0.52 -0.78 8.68
C ASP A 188 -0.92 -0.82 10.15
N THR A 189 -2.19 -1.05 10.44
CA THR A 189 -2.70 -1.22 11.81
C THR A 189 -3.94 -2.12 11.80
N ALA A 190 -3.97 -3.07 12.70
CA ALA A 190 -5.13 -3.89 13.01
C ALA A 190 -5.35 -3.92 14.53
N PHE A 191 -6.58 -3.92 14.98
CA PHE A 191 -6.89 -4.06 16.40
C PHE A 191 -8.11 -4.95 16.63
N GLU A 192 -8.15 -5.58 17.80
CA GLU A 192 -9.24 -6.47 18.19
C GLU A 192 -10.29 -5.72 19.01
N GLU A 193 -11.54 -5.78 18.57
CA GLU A 193 -12.71 -5.24 19.22
C GLU A 193 -13.84 -6.28 19.18
N ASP A 194 -14.43 -6.57 20.32
CA ASP A 194 -15.54 -7.53 20.48
C ASP A 194 -15.26 -8.94 19.90
N GLY A 195 -13.98 -9.34 19.83
CA GLY A 195 -13.55 -10.63 19.30
C GLY A 195 -13.38 -10.65 17.77
N GLU A 196 -13.51 -9.52 17.12
CA GLU A 196 -13.28 -9.33 15.67
C GLU A 196 -12.10 -8.41 15.42
N TRP A 197 -11.45 -8.59 14.26
CA TRP A 197 -10.39 -7.71 13.83
C TRP A 197 -10.95 -6.53 13.04
N VAL A 198 -10.54 -5.32 13.42
CA VAL A 198 -10.77 -4.07 12.69
C VAL A 198 -9.46 -3.70 12.00
N LEU A 199 -9.55 -3.41 10.67
CA LEU A 199 -8.42 -3.07 9.80
C LEU A 199 -8.53 -1.61 9.33
#